data_6beb5e654ff2d0143805c1a9ca3b7f44
#
_entry.id   6beb5e654ff2d0143805c1a9ca3b7f44
#
_cell.length_a   1.000
_cell.length_b   1.000
_cell.length_c   1.000
_cell.angle_alpha   90.00
_cell.angle_beta   90.00
_cell.angle_gamma   90.00
#
_symmetry.space_group_name_H-M   'P 1'
#
loop_
_entity.id
_entity.type
_entity.pdbx_description
1 polymer ?
#
loop_
_entity_poly.entity_id
_entity_poly.type
_entity_poly.pdbx_seq_one_letter_code
_entity_poly.pdbx_strand_id
1 'polypeptide(L)'
;EQTRKNLENKRKEMQSLIDRFRAKASKATMAQSRLKMMEKMGTMEKLDTEKNLGFRFNHLSCPGKTIMNIEQISFSYDGNPENNIFSDISFSIGKKDRIGIIGANGKGKSTLLNCLAGELMPNSGSIIPHPSACRGHFGQTNIDRLEPNNQVLHEILRSNPSLSLQAAHSICGAMMFEGDLSKKKGSVLSGGERSRDLLGKIISRPTN
;
A
#
# COMPACT_ATOMS: atom_id res chain seq x y z
N GLU A 1 -6.56 20.77 13.71
CA GLU A 1 -7.19 20.17 14.91
C GLU A 1 -7.51 21.22 15.97
N GLN A 2 -6.57 22.08 16.30
CA GLN A 2 -6.76 23.17 17.27
C GLN A 2 -7.89 24.13 16.85
N THR A 3 -7.93 24.50 15.58
CA THR A 3 -8.96 25.40 15.02
C THR A 3 -10.36 24.76 15.13
N ARG A 4 -10.49 23.46 14.91
CA ARG A 4 -11.75 22.73 15.05
C ARG A 4 -12.22 22.67 16.50
N LYS A 5 -11.31 22.32 17.44
CA LYS A 5 -11.60 22.33 18.87
C LYS A 5 -12.08 23.70 19.35
N ASN A 6 -11.43 24.77 18.87
CA ASN A 6 -11.84 26.14 19.20
C ASN A 6 -13.24 26.46 18.64
N LEU A 7 -13.55 26.00 17.41
CA LEU A 7 -14.87 26.20 16.81
C LEU A 7 -15.97 25.43 17.57
N GLU A 8 -15.69 24.16 17.94
CA GLU A 8 -16.61 23.32 18.72
C GLU A 8 -16.89 23.93 20.11
N ASN A 9 -15.85 24.42 20.78
CA ASN A 9 -16.01 25.10 22.07
C ASN A 9 -16.87 26.36 21.95
N LYS A 10 -16.61 27.18 20.93
CA LYS A 10 -17.38 28.39 20.65
C LYS A 10 -18.85 28.08 20.31
N ARG A 11 -19.13 26.97 19.62
CA ARG A 11 -20.49 26.49 19.37
C ARG A 11 -21.18 26.02 20.66
N LYS A 12 -20.48 25.28 21.52
CA LYS A 12 -21.04 24.85 22.84
C LYS A 12 -21.39 26.02 23.72
N GLU A 13 -20.53 27.03 23.79
CA GLU A 13 -20.79 28.26 24.55
C GLU A 13 -22.00 29.00 23.97
N MET A 14 -22.10 29.14 22.67
CA MET A 14 -23.21 29.80 21.98
C MET A 14 -24.52 29.04 22.17
N GLN A 15 -24.51 27.71 22.14
CA GLN A 15 -25.67 26.86 22.43
C GLN A 15 -26.17 27.06 23.87
N SER A 16 -25.24 27.06 24.82
CA SER A 16 -25.57 27.30 26.25
C SER A 16 -26.22 28.70 26.46
N LEU A 17 -25.76 29.73 25.75
CA LEU A 17 -26.36 31.05 25.78
C LEU A 17 -27.75 31.09 25.15
N ILE A 18 -27.96 30.38 24.04
CA ILE A 18 -29.27 30.25 23.37
C ILE A 18 -30.26 29.60 24.30
N ASP A 19 -29.88 28.53 24.99
CA ASP A 19 -30.76 27.78 25.92
C ASP A 19 -31.16 28.66 27.10
N ARG A 20 -30.23 29.45 27.65
CA ARG A 20 -30.54 30.44 28.72
C ARG A 20 -31.48 31.56 28.25
N PHE A 21 -31.35 32.01 26.99
CA PHE A 21 -32.18 33.04 26.45
C PHE A 21 -33.56 32.54 26.04
N ARG A 22 -33.69 31.27 25.61
CA ARG A 22 -35.00 30.65 25.33
C ARG A 22 -35.88 30.55 26.59
N ALA A 23 -35.29 30.44 27.78
CA ALA A 23 -36.03 30.41 29.05
C ALA A 23 -36.64 31.74 29.45
N LYS A 24 -36.33 32.85 28.74
CA LYS A 24 -36.85 34.19 29.06
C LYS A 24 -37.53 34.79 27.82
N ALA A 25 -38.86 34.96 27.85
CA ALA A 25 -39.64 35.48 26.72
C ALA A 25 -39.15 36.82 26.18
N SER A 26 -38.64 37.72 27.03
CA SER A 26 -38.10 39.04 26.66
C SER A 26 -36.81 39.01 25.87
N LYS A 27 -36.17 37.81 25.73
CA LYS A 27 -34.89 37.61 24.99
C LYS A 27 -35.01 36.69 23.78
N ALA A 28 -36.24 36.38 23.34
CA ALA A 28 -36.50 35.50 22.20
C ALA A 28 -35.80 35.97 20.89
N THR A 29 -35.86 37.27 20.63
CA THR A 29 -35.21 37.85 19.44
C THR A 29 -33.68 37.68 19.45
N MET A 30 -33.05 37.82 20.62
CA MET A 30 -31.63 37.60 20.79
C MET A 30 -31.25 36.14 20.59
N ALA A 31 -32.09 35.21 21.07
CA ALA A 31 -31.90 33.77 20.86
C ALA A 31 -31.95 33.40 19.36
N GLN A 32 -32.91 33.95 18.60
CA GLN A 32 -33.01 33.75 17.15
C GLN A 32 -31.83 34.32 16.39
N SER A 33 -31.35 35.51 16.75
CA SER A 33 -30.16 36.10 16.13
C SER A 33 -28.92 35.23 16.34
N ARG A 34 -28.76 34.70 17.57
CA ARG A 34 -27.62 33.78 17.88
C ARG A 34 -27.74 32.44 17.19
N LEU A 35 -28.94 31.90 17.01
CA LEU A 35 -29.20 30.68 16.22
C LEU A 35 -28.75 30.86 14.76
N LYS A 36 -29.18 31.95 14.11
CA LYS A 36 -28.75 32.27 12.74
C LYS A 36 -27.23 32.44 12.61
N MET A 37 -26.59 32.98 13.66
CA MET A 37 -25.13 33.13 13.68
C MET A 37 -24.43 31.77 13.80
N MET A 38 -24.97 30.85 14.61
CA MET A 38 -24.47 29.48 14.79
C MET A 38 -24.62 28.64 13.52
N GLU A 39 -25.74 28.79 12.78
CA GLU A 39 -25.98 28.15 11.49
C GLU A 39 -24.95 28.61 10.43
N LYS A 40 -24.61 29.91 10.41
CA LYS A 40 -23.60 30.46 9.51
C LYS A 40 -22.16 30.04 9.84
N MET A 41 -21.90 29.61 11.07
CA MET A 41 -20.55 29.13 11.46
C MET A 41 -20.16 27.78 10.85
N GLY A 42 -21.09 27.09 10.17
CA GLY A 42 -20.81 25.79 9.53
C GLY A 42 -20.36 24.70 10.51
N THR A 43 -20.40 23.47 10.09
CA THR A 43 -19.74 22.35 10.77
C THR A 43 -18.47 22.02 9.98
N MET A 44 -17.30 22.14 10.59
CA MET A 44 -16.10 21.51 10.00
C MET A 44 -16.26 20.00 10.14
N GLU A 45 -16.28 19.31 9.01
CA GLU A 45 -16.23 17.84 9.02
C GLU A 45 -15.04 17.35 9.86
N LYS A 46 -15.29 16.31 10.61
CA LYS A 46 -14.24 15.63 11.35
C LYS A 46 -13.25 15.10 10.32
N LEU A 47 -12.04 15.63 10.29
CA LEU A 47 -10.97 14.98 9.54
C LEU A 47 -10.90 13.55 10.05
N ASP A 48 -11.12 12.59 9.15
CA ASP A 48 -10.96 11.19 9.48
C ASP A 48 -9.57 11.03 10.11
N THR A 49 -9.53 10.47 11.30
CA THR A 49 -8.26 10.10 11.93
C THR A 49 -7.54 9.20 10.95
N GLU A 50 -6.34 9.59 10.52
CA GLU A 50 -5.50 8.75 9.68
C GLU A 50 -5.46 7.35 10.31
N LYS A 51 -6.15 6.42 9.68
CA LYS A 51 -6.10 5.02 10.10
C LYS A 51 -4.67 4.55 9.83
N ASN A 52 -3.91 4.32 10.89
CA ASN A 52 -2.59 3.69 10.74
C ASN A 52 -2.75 2.38 9.99
N LEU A 53 -2.10 2.28 8.82
CA LEU A 53 -2.11 1.08 7.99
C LEU A 53 -1.35 -0.01 8.74
N GLY A 54 -2.08 -0.85 9.47
CA GLY A 54 -1.53 -2.01 10.17
C GLY A 54 -1.70 -3.26 9.31
N PHE A 55 -0.62 -3.73 8.70
CA PHE A 55 -0.60 -5.03 8.03
C PHE A 55 0.63 -5.83 8.46
N ARG A 56 0.54 -7.14 8.32
CA ARG A 56 1.65 -8.06 8.57
C ARG A 56 1.85 -8.90 7.33
N PHE A 57 3.12 -9.08 6.93
CA PHE A 57 3.45 -10.05 5.88
C PHE A 57 3.21 -11.46 6.41
N ASN A 58 2.67 -12.32 5.55
CA ASN A 58 2.52 -13.73 5.82
C ASN A 58 3.90 -14.40 5.66
N HIS A 59 4.65 -14.44 6.77
CA HIS A 59 6.04 -14.90 6.77
C HIS A 59 6.13 -16.42 6.75
N LEU A 60 6.83 -16.96 5.75
CA LEU A 60 7.23 -18.36 5.70
C LEU A 60 8.67 -18.53 6.21
N SER A 61 8.90 -19.51 7.08
CA SER A 61 10.26 -19.77 7.56
C SER A 61 11.06 -20.54 6.50
N CYS A 62 12.16 -19.95 6.04
CA CYS A 62 13.14 -20.67 5.22
C CYS A 62 14.15 -21.39 6.12
N PRO A 63 14.39 -22.70 5.94
CA PRO A 63 15.32 -23.46 6.78
C PRO A 63 16.79 -23.12 6.52
N GLY A 64 17.13 -22.61 5.32
CA GLY A 64 18.49 -22.26 4.92
C GLY A 64 19.02 -20.98 5.58
N LYS A 65 20.34 -20.88 5.74
CA LYS A 65 21.03 -19.61 6.10
C LYS A 65 21.03 -18.65 4.93
N THR A 66 21.23 -19.16 3.71
CA THR A 66 21.25 -18.42 2.45
C THR A 66 19.92 -18.62 1.74
N ILE A 67 19.27 -17.53 1.38
CA ILE A 67 17.99 -17.52 0.65
C ILE A 67 18.24 -17.58 -0.86
N MET A 68 19.30 -16.92 -1.33
CA MET A 68 19.62 -16.84 -2.75
C MET A 68 21.12 -16.65 -2.93
N ASN A 69 21.69 -17.37 -3.89
CA ASN A 69 23.06 -17.21 -4.32
C ASN A 69 23.09 -16.65 -5.74
N ILE A 70 23.88 -15.64 -5.96
CA ILE A 70 24.05 -14.94 -7.24
C ILE A 70 25.50 -15.10 -7.66
N GLU A 71 25.73 -15.65 -8.84
CA GLU A 71 27.07 -16.02 -9.32
C GLU A 71 27.30 -15.41 -10.70
N GLN A 72 28.21 -14.46 -10.78
CA GLN A 72 28.75 -13.85 -12.01
C GLN A 72 27.69 -13.44 -13.03
N ILE A 73 26.56 -12.86 -12.56
CA ILE A 73 25.48 -12.46 -13.45
C ILE A 73 25.85 -11.21 -14.24
N SER A 74 25.56 -11.26 -15.54
CA SER A 74 25.63 -10.11 -16.44
C SER A 74 24.32 -10.00 -17.22
N PHE A 75 23.91 -8.79 -17.56
CA PHE A 75 22.66 -8.55 -18.27
C PHE A 75 22.76 -7.40 -19.26
N SER A 76 22.24 -7.64 -20.46
CA SER A 76 21.91 -6.65 -21.48
C SER A 76 20.54 -6.98 -22.08
N TYR A 77 19.80 -5.97 -22.56
CA TYR A 77 18.48 -6.21 -23.19
C TYR A 77 18.57 -6.77 -24.59
N ASP A 78 19.67 -6.51 -25.29
CA ASP A 78 19.94 -6.97 -26.69
C ASP A 78 20.76 -8.25 -26.75
N GLY A 79 21.21 -8.77 -25.62
CA GLY A 79 22.08 -9.96 -25.52
C GLY A 79 23.54 -9.67 -25.89
N ASN A 80 23.92 -8.44 -26.25
CA ASN A 80 25.28 -8.08 -26.58
C ASN A 80 26.09 -7.74 -25.32
N PRO A 81 27.22 -8.45 -25.04
CA PRO A 81 28.04 -8.18 -23.87
C PRO A 81 28.64 -6.76 -23.82
N GLU A 82 28.80 -6.09 -24.97
CA GLU A 82 29.32 -4.71 -25.03
C GLU A 82 28.29 -3.70 -24.45
N ASN A 83 27.01 -4.04 -24.50
CA ASN A 83 25.91 -3.21 -24.03
C ASN A 83 25.38 -3.66 -22.65
N ASN A 84 26.23 -4.33 -21.85
CA ASN A 84 25.83 -4.79 -20.53
C ASN A 84 25.42 -3.62 -19.62
N ILE A 85 24.26 -3.74 -19.02
CA ILE A 85 23.76 -2.82 -17.99
C ILE A 85 24.52 -3.03 -16.69
N PHE A 86 24.84 -4.29 -16.39
CA PHE A 86 25.74 -4.70 -15.34
C PHE A 86 26.47 -5.98 -15.75
N SER A 87 27.66 -6.20 -15.18
CA SER A 87 28.53 -7.33 -15.51
C SER A 87 29.15 -7.90 -14.25
N ASP A 88 29.30 -9.23 -14.23
CA ASP A 88 30.04 -10.00 -13.23
C ASP A 88 29.64 -9.70 -11.78
N ILE A 89 28.33 -9.61 -11.53
CA ILE A 89 27.82 -9.37 -10.17
C ILE A 89 27.69 -10.71 -9.45
N SER A 90 28.35 -10.81 -8.29
CA SER A 90 28.30 -11.97 -7.41
C SER A 90 28.06 -11.55 -5.97
N PHE A 91 27.05 -12.11 -5.33
CA PHE A 91 26.77 -11.96 -3.89
C PHE A 91 25.77 -13.02 -3.42
N SER A 92 25.60 -13.13 -2.13
CA SER A 92 24.56 -13.98 -1.54
C SER A 92 23.62 -13.18 -0.65
N ILE A 93 22.36 -13.60 -0.60
CA ILE A 93 21.33 -13.03 0.27
C ILE A 93 21.07 -14.03 1.39
N GLY A 94 21.40 -13.61 2.60
CA GLY A 94 21.17 -14.40 3.82
C GLY A 94 19.77 -14.19 4.39
N LYS A 95 19.42 -15.04 5.34
CA LYS A 95 18.18 -14.93 6.10
C LYS A 95 18.18 -13.64 6.93
N LYS A 96 17.16 -12.82 6.80
CA LYS A 96 16.98 -11.52 7.46
C LYS A 96 17.87 -10.38 6.94
N ASP A 97 18.59 -10.59 5.86
CA ASP A 97 19.33 -9.50 5.24
C ASP A 97 18.41 -8.38 4.74
N ARG A 98 18.91 -7.17 4.85
CA ARG A 98 18.27 -5.97 4.30
C ARG A 98 19.28 -5.30 3.40
N ILE A 99 19.10 -5.43 2.10
CA ILE A 99 20.03 -4.97 1.08
C ILE A 99 19.48 -3.73 0.40
N GLY A 100 20.27 -2.65 0.38
CA GLY A 100 19.97 -1.44 -0.37
C GLY A 100 20.81 -1.36 -1.63
N ILE A 101 20.17 -1.16 -2.79
CA ILE A 101 20.84 -0.94 -4.07
C ILE A 101 20.86 0.56 -4.37
N ILE A 102 22.04 1.17 -4.39
CA ILE A 102 22.25 2.61 -4.54
C ILE A 102 22.98 2.89 -5.87
N GLY A 103 22.62 3.96 -6.54
CA GLY A 103 23.26 4.40 -7.78
C GLY A 103 22.41 5.42 -8.53
N ALA A 104 23.00 6.07 -9.53
CA ALA A 104 22.32 7.04 -10.38
C ALA A 104 21.15 6.43 -11.16
N ASN A 105 20.22 7.27 -11.62
CA ASN A 105 19.09 6.81 -12.44
C ASN A 105 19.58 6.24 -13.78
N GLY A 106 18.88 5.21 -14.28
CA GLY A 106 19.25 4.53 -15.54
C GLY A 106 20.41 3.53 -15.41
N LYS A 107 21.01 3.34 -14.23
CA LYS A 107 22.15 2.43 -14.02
C LYS A 107 21.76 0.98 -13.67
N GLY A 108 20.61 0.51 -14.12
CA GLY A 108 20.23 -0.90 -14.05
C GLY A 108 19.73 -1.43 -12.71
N LYS A 109 19.48 -0.56 -11.69
CA LYS A 109 18.99 -1.00 -10.36
C LYS A 109 17.70 -1.82 -10.46
N SER A 110 16.71 -1.32 -11.19
CA SER A 110 15.43 -2.01 -11.39
C SER A 110 15.60 -3.28 -12.23
N THR A 111 16.53 -3.27 -13.22
CA THR A 111 16.86 -4.43 -14.03
C THR A 111 17.45 -5.54 -13.17
N LEU A 112 18.38 -5.20 -12.26
CA LEU A 112 18.94 -6.16 -11.31
C LEU A 112 17.85 -6.74 -10.40
N LEU A 113 16.97 -5.89 -9.85
CA LEU A 113 15.84 -6.37 -9.04
C LEU A 113 14.90 -7.30 -9.82
N ASN A 114 14.63 -7.01 -11.09
CA ASN A 114 13.83 -7.87 -11.96
C ASN A 114 14.52 -9.22 -12.21
N CYS A 115 15.85 -9.24 -12.36
CA CYS A 115 16.60 -10.51 -12.47
C CYS A 115 16.50 -11.32 -11.15
N LEU A 116 16.69 -10.68 -9.99
CA LEU A 116 16.57 -11.33 -8.68
C LEU A 116 15.15 -11.84 -8.42
N ALA A 117 14.16 -11.13 -8.90
CA ALA A 117 12.76 -11.56 -8.82
C ALA A 117 12.43 -12.74 -9.75
N GLY A 118 13.28 -13.00 -10.76
CA GLY A 118 13.04 -14.00 -11.78
C GLY A 118 12.13 -13.52 -12.91
N GLU A 119 11.99 -12.20 -13.05
CA GLU A 119 11.23 -11.55 -14.12
C GLU A 119 12.07 -11.45 -15.43
N LEU A 120 13.38 -11.31 -15.27
CA LEU A 120 14.36 -11.30 -16.32
C LEU A 120 15.40 -12.39 -16.07
N MET A 121 15.83 -13.05 -17.13
CA MET A 121 16.92 -14.02 -17.06
C MET A 121 18.24 -13.33 -17.36
N PRO A 122 19.28 -13.48 -16.53
CA PRO A 122 20.61 -12.96 -16.85
C PRO A 122 21.17 -13.60 -18.12
N ASN A 123 21.95 -12.84 -18.91
CA ASN A 123 22.58 -13.36 -20.13
C ASN A 123 23.73 -14.32 -19.81
N SER A 124 24.39 -14.13 -18.67
CA SER A 124 25.42 -15.02 -18.16
C SER A 124 25.36 -15.13 -16.64
N GLY A 125 26.03 -16.15 -16.09
CA GLY A 125 25.98 -16.46 -14.65
C GLY A 125 24.70 -17.16 -14.22
N SER A 126 24.48 -17.26 -12.91
CA SER A 126 23.34 -17.95 -12.37
C SER A 126 22.76 -17.27 -11.12
N ILE A 127 21.44 -17.35 -10.97
CA ILE A 127 20.71 -16.96 -9.76
C ILE A 127 20.07 -18.22 -9.19
N ILE A 128 20.56 -18.65 -8.05
CA ILE A 128 20.16 -19.92 -7.40
C ILE A 128 19.39 -19.61 -6.14
N PRO A 129 18.05 -19.58 -6.17
CA PRO A 129 17.24 -19.45 -4.97
C PRO A 129 17.26 -20.76 -4.16
N HIS A 130 17.15 -20.66 -2.85
CA HIS A 130 16.92 -21.82 -2.00
C HIS A 130 15.59 -22.50 -2.40
N PRO A 131 15.49 -23.86 -2.41
CA PRO A 131 14.27 -24.55 -2.84
C PRO A 131 12.99 -24.14 -2.10
N SER A 132 13.13 -23.73 -0.84
CA SER A 132 12.01 -23.22 -0.04
C SER A 132 11.85 -21.71 -0.10
N ALA A 133 12.60 -21.01 -0.96
CA ALA A 133 12.48 -19.56 -1.09
C ALA A 133 11.20 -19.19 -1.87
N CYS A 134 10.38 -18.37 -1.27
CA CYS A 134 9.14 -17.84 -1.85
C CYS A 134 9.25 -16.32 -1.99
N ARG A 135 9.45 -15.86 -3.22
CA ARG A 135 9.75 -14.47 -3.52
C ARG A 135 8.47 -13.65 -3.71
N GLY A 136 8.40 -12.50 -3.05
CA GLY A 136 7.43 -11.44 -3.35
C GLY A 136 8.15 -10.26 -4.04
N HIS A 137 7.68 -9.85 -5.20
CA HIS A 137 8.25 -8.72 -5.92
C HIS A 137 7.23 -7.59 -6.08
N PHE A 138 7.58 -6.41 -5.55
CA PHE A 138 6.82 -5.19 -5.71
C PHE A 138 7.58 -4.21 -6.61
N GLY A 139 7.19 -4.14 -7.87
CA GLY A 139 7.83 -3.29 -8.86
C GLY A 139 6.81 -2.58 -9.76
N GLN A 140 7.21 -1.46 -10.36
CA GLN A 140 6.34 -0.71 -11.28
C GLN A 140 5.85 -1.55 -12.47
N THR A 141 6.70 -2.43 -12.98
CA THR A 141 6.39 -3.34 -14.11
C THR A 141 5.34 -4.41 -13.77
N ASN A 142 5.12 -4.69 -12.49
CA ASN A 142 4.17 -5.72 -12.06
C ASN A 142 2.74 -5.20 -11.89
N ILE A 143 2.56 -3.90 -11.90
CA ILE A 143 1.23 -3.25 -11.84
C ILE A 143 0.41 -3.62 -13.09
N ASP A 144 1.05 -3.76 -14.23
CA ASP A 144 0.41 -4.11 -15.50
C ASP A 144 -0.01 -5.59 -15.60
N ARG A 145 0.40 -6.42 -14.62
CA ARG A 145 0.04 -7.85 -14.53
C ARG A 145 -1.24 -8.12 -13.74
N LEU A 146 -1.87 -7.08 -13.22
CA LEU A 146 -3.20 -7.22 -12.63
C LEU A 146 -4.21 -7.49 -13.74
N GLU A 147 -5.04 -8.51 -13.55
CA GLU A 147 -6.08 -8.87 -14.50
C GLU A 147 -7.14 -7.75 -14.58
N PRO A 148 -7.31 -7.09 -15.74
CA PRO A 148 -8.20 -5.92 -15.85
C PRO A 148 -9.65 -6.21 -15.47
N ASN A 149 -10.11 -7.43 -15.70
CA ASN A 149 -11.50 -7.84 -15.47
C ASN A 149 -11.76 -8.38 -14.07
N ASN A 150 -10.72 -8.71 -13.31
CA ASN A 150 -10.87 -9.22 -11.96
C ASN A 150 -11.15 -8.10 -10.97
N GLN A 151 -11.92 -8.42 -9.95
CA GLN A 151 -12.12 -7.56 -8.78
C GLN A 151 -10.92 -7.67 -7.85
N VAL A 152 -10.60 -6.58 -7.12
CA VAL A 152 -9.53 -6.54 -6.12
C VAL A 152 -9.60 -7.73 -5.15
N LEU A 153 -10.78 -8.00 -4.60
CA LEU A 153 -10.99 -9.13 -3.69
C LEU A 153 -10.63 -10.48 -4.34
N HIS A 154 -11.01 -10.68 -5.60
CA HIS A 154 -10.70 -11.91 -6.32
C HIS A 154 -9.20 -12.03 -6.64
N GLU A 155 -8.52 -10.92 -6.94
CA GLU A 155 -7.06 -10.92 -7.14
C GLU A 155 -6.32 -11.36 -5.88
N ILE A 156 -6.76 -10.89 -4.71
CA ILE A 156 -6.18 -11.28 -3.41
C ILE A 156 -6.46 -12.76 -3.11
N LEU A 157 -7.68 -13.24 -3.31
CA LEU A 157 -8.05 -14.66 -3.09
C LEU A 157 -7.28 -15.60 -4.02
N ARG A 158 -7.14 -15.25 -5.31
CA ARG A 158 -6.38 -16.05 -6.28
C ARG A 158 -4.91 -16.15 -5.94
N SER A 159 -4.35 -15.14 -5.29
CA SER A 159 -2.92 -15.14 -4.93
C SER A 159 -2.59 -16.13 -3.82
N ASN A 160 -3.57 -16.47 -2.97
CA ASN A 160 -3.43 -17.49 -1.93
C ASN A 160 -4.74 -18.28 -1.76
N PRO A 161 -4.86 -19.46 -2.37
CA PRO A 161 -6.08 -20.29 -2.28
C PRO A 161 -6.44 -20.76 -0.86
N SER A 162 -5.49 -20.72 0.07
CA SER A 162 -5.73 -21.08 1.48
C SER A 162 -6.31 -19.93 2.30
N LEU A 163 -6.44 -18.73 1.70
CA LEU A 163 -6.90 -17.54 2.41
C LEU A 163 -8.40 -17.59 2.64
N SER A 164 -8.85 -17.39 3.87
CA SER A 164 -10.29 -17.26 4.15
C SER A 164 -10.83 -15.96 3.56
N LEU A 165 -12.13 -15.94 3.20
CA LEU A 165 -12.79 -14.75 2.68
C LEU A 165 -12.69 -13.55 3.65
N GLN A 166 -12.80 -13.81 4.95
CA GLN A 166 -12.66 -12.78 5.97
C GLN A 166 -11.26 -12.18 6.02
N ALA A 167 -10.22 -13.02 5.90
CA ALA A 167 -8.84 -12.55 5.83
C ALA A 167 -8.58 -11.74 4.55
N ALA A 168 -9.15 -12.16 3.41
CA ALA A 168 -9.07 -11.41 2.18
C ALA A 168 -9.72 -10.02 2.30
N HIS A 169 -10.91 -9.92 2.91
CA HIS A 169 -11.53 -8.63 3.21
C HIS A 169 -10.70 -7.76 4.15
N SER A 170 -10.05 -8.35 5.15
CA SER A 170 -9.14 -7.62 6.05
C SER A 170 -7.94 -7.04 5.30
N ILE A 171 -7.37 -7.79 4.35
CA ILE A 171 -6.29 -7.29 3.47
C ILE A 171 -6.80 -6.19 2.56
N CYS A 172 -7.99 -6.34 1.95
CA CYS A 172 -8.62 -5.29 1.16
C CYS A 172 -8.77 -4.00 1.99
N GLY A 173 -9.29 -4.10 3.21
CA GLY A 173 -9.43 -2.96 4.12
C GLY A 173 -8.10 -2.31 4.46
N ALA A 174 -7.05 -3.10 4.76
CA ALA A 174 -5.69 -2.61 4.99
C ALA A 174 -5.13 -1.87 3.75
N MET A 175 -5.53 -2.26 2.54
CA MET A 175 -5.17 -1.60 1.28
C MET A 175 -6.13 -0.47 0.89
N MET A 176 -7.01 -0.03 1.78
CA MET A 176 -8.03 1.01 1.57
C MET A 176 -9.11 0.63 0.53
N PHE A 177 -9.39 -0.65 0.35
CA PHE A 177 -10.50 -1.16 -0.45
C PHE A 177 -11.62 -1.67 0.45
N GLU A 178 -12.24 -0.77 1.24
CA GLU A 178 -13.33 -1.11 2.16
C GLU A 178 -14.68 -1.26 1.42
N GLY A 179 -15.52 -2.18 1.88
CA GLY A 179 -16.88 -2.37 1.36
C GLY A 179 -16.91 -2.61 -0.15
N ASP A 180 -17.68 -1.80 -0.87
CA ASP A 180 -17.85 -1.94 -2.33
C ASP A 180 -16.59 -1.61 -3.14
N LEU A 181 -15.60 -0.93 -2.56
CA LEU A 181 -14.32 -0.69 -3.23
C LEU A 181 -13.55 -1.99 -3.51
N SER A 182 -13.72 -3.02 -2.68
CA SER A 182 -13.13 -4.34 -2.90
C SER A 182 -13.66 -5.08 -4.14
N LYS A 183 -14.83 -4.65 -4.65
CA LYS A 183 -15.48 -5.19 -5.86
C LYS A 183 -15.07 -4.45 -7.14
N LYS A 184 -14.28 -3.38 -7.03
CA LYS A 184 -13.77 -2.66 -8.20
C LYS A 184 -12.94 -3.59 -9.08
N LYS A 185 -13.11 -3.48 -10.40
CA LYS A 185 -12.29 -4.20 -11.38
C LYS A 185 -10.93 -3.52 -11.57
N GLY A 186 -9.90 -4.31 -11.86
CA GLY A 186 -8.56 -3.81 -12.15
C GLY A 186 -8.50 -2.73 -13.23
N SER A 187 -9.40 -2.81 -14.23
CA SER A 187 -9.49 -1.85 -15.34
C SER A 187 -9.86 -0.43 -14.92
N VAL A 188 -10.62 -0.26 -13.82
CA VAL A 188 -11.08 1.06 -13.33
C VAL A 188 -10.22 1.62 -12.20
N LEU A 189 -9.19 0.89 -11.79
CA LEU A 189 -8.27 1.34 -10.74
C LEU A 189 -7.31 2.40 -11.27
N SER A 190 -7.11 3.45 -10.47
CA SER A 190 -6.02 4.40 -10.67
C SER A 190 -4.65 3.73 -10.46
N GLY A 191 -3.55 4.36 -10.90
CA GLY A 191 -2.20 3.83 -10.72
C GLY A 191 -1.86 3.54 -9.24
N GLY A 192 -2.24 4.44 -8.32
CA GLY A 192 -2.06 4.23 -6.90
C GLY A 192 -2.93 3.11 -6.33
N GLU A 193 -4.16 2.94 -6.80
CA GLU A 193 -5.03 1.82 -6.42
C GLU A 193 -4.45 0.49 -6.92
N ARG A 194 -3.96 0.43 -8.16
CA ARG A 194 -3.27 -0.77 -8.70
C ARG A 194 -2.05 -1.15 -7.87
N SER A 195 -1.26 -0.16 -7.45
CA SER A 195 -0.10 -0.41 -6.57
C SER A 195 -0.53 -1.01 -5.23
N ARG A 196 -1.62 -0.52 -4.62
CA ARG A 196 -2.15 -1.07 -3.38
C ARG A 196 -2.73 -2.48 -3.56
N ASP A 197 -3.41 -2.75 -4.67
CA ASP A 197 -3.90 -4.09 -5.02
C ASP A 197 -2.74 -5.08 -5.17
N LEU A 198 -1.70 -4.72 -5.91
CA LEU A 198 -0.48 -5.52 -6.03
C LEU A 198 0.16 -5.78 -4.65
N LEU A 199 0.23 -4.77 -3.79
CA LEU A 199 0.75 -4.94 -2.43
C LEU A 199 -0.12 -5.91 -1.63
N GLY A 200 -1.43 -5.82 -1.74
CA GLY A 200 -2.39 -6.77 -1.13
C GLY A 200 -2.15 -8.21 -1.58
N LYS A 201 -1.90 -8.42 -2.88
CA LYS A 201 -1.53 -9.74 -3.43
C LYS A 201 -0.24 -10.29 -2.82
N ILE A 202 0.78 -9.44 -2.64
CA ILE A 202 2.07 -9.84 -2.06
C ILE A 202 1.90 -10.19 -0.58
N ILE A 203 1.17 -9.36 0.17
CA ILE A 203 0.91 -9.58 1.60
C ILE A 203 0.12 -10.88 1.86
N SER A 204 -0.81 -11.21 0.97
CA SER A 204 -1.63 -12.42 1.10
C SER A 204 -0.82 -13.70 0.88
N ARG A 205 0.25 -13.64 0.10
CA ARG A 205 1.10 -14.81 -0.19
C ARG A 205 2.07 -15.08 0.94
N PRO A 206 2.29 -16.35 1.28
CA PRO A 206 3.40 -16.71 2.17
C PRO A 206 4.74 -16.41 1.47
N THR A 207 5.54 -15.54 2.06
CA THR A 207 6.86 -15.14 1.53
C THR A 207 7.92 -15.23 2.61
N ASN A 208 9.18 -15.35 2.24
CA ASN A 208 10.32 -15.41 3.18
C ASN A 208 11.49 -14.54 2.72
#